data_e22c9dd2c3abcb24f44f2363699d250f
#
_entry.id   e22c9dd2c3abcb24f44f2363699d250f
#
_cell.length_a   1.000
_cell.length_b   1.000
_cell.length_c   1.000
_cell.angle_alpha   90.00
_cell.angle_beta   90.00
_cell.angle_gamma   90.00
#
_symmetry.space_group_name_H-M   'P 1'
#
loop_
_entity.id
_entity.type
_entity.pdbx_description
1 polymer ?
#
loop_
_entity_poly.entity_id
_entity_poly.type
_entity_poly.pdbx_seq_one_letter_code
_entity_poly.pdbx_strand_id
1 'polypeptide(L)'
;MHCKIRVEVETAYLEEQSEPRERRYVFSYTITIRNEGDIPARLLTRHWVITDANGRVQEVRGDGVVGEQPYLKPGQGFRYSSGAVLETPVGAMQGSYQMVGDDGRQFDAAIPAFRLAMPGMLH
;
A
#
# COMPACT_ATOMS: atom_id res chain seq x y z
N MET A 1 18.05 20.18 0.08
CA MET A 1 17.22 19.40 -0.87
C MET A 1 16.95 18.05 -0.28
N HIS A 2 15.69 17.68 -0.18
CA HIS A 2 15.37 16.36 0.33
C HIS A 2 14.11 15.82 -0.31
N CYS A 3 14.02 14.49 -0.31
CA CYS A 3 12.86 13.77 -0.77
C CYS A 3 12.01 13.43 0.46
N LYS A 4 10.74 13.78 0.42
CA LYS A 4 9.83 13.47 1.50
C LYS A 4 8.51 13.04 0.88
N ILE A 5 8.15 11.79 1.12
CA ILE A 5 6.93 11.21 0.55
C ILE A 5 6.01 10.84 1.70
N ARG A 6 4.79 11.33 1.62
CA ARG A 6 3.76 10.98 2.59
C ARG A 6 2.84 9.94 1.97
N VAL A 7 2.54 8.89 2.73
CA VAL A 7 1.66 7.81 2.28
C VAL A 7 0.49 7.73 3.24
N GLU A 8 -0.72 7.85 2.70
CA GLU A 8 -1.95 7.74 3.48
C GLU A 8 -2.76 6.56 2.95
N VAL A 9 -3.44 5.85 3.84
CA VAL A 9 -4.14 4.62 3.50
C VAL A 9 -5.57 4.67 4.03
N GLU A 10 -6.50 4.23 3.18
CA GLU A 10 -7.88 3.97 3.57
C GLU A 10 -8.19 2.53 3.18
N THR A 11 -8.92 1.81 4.03
CA THR A 11 -9.26 0.42 3.76
C THR A 11 -10.76 0.22 3.80
N ALA A 12 -11.23 -0.83 3.12
CA ALA A 12 -12.62 -1.24 3.16
C ALA A 12 -12.72 -2.75 3.03
N TYR A 13 -13.67 -3.33 3.75
CA TYR A 13 -13.99 -4.75 3.61
C TYR A 13 -15.02 -4.88 2.48
N LEU A 14 -14.80 -5.80 1.56
CA LEU A 14 -15.67 -6.01 0.41
C LEU A 14 -16.56 -7.22 0.66
N GLU A 15 -17.67 -7.00 1.35
CA GLU A 15 -18.57 -8.07 1.75
C GLU A 15 -19.08 -8.88 0.56
N GLU A 16 -19.42 -8.20 -0.54
CA GLU A 16 -19.98 -8.86 -1.70
C GLU A 16 -18.99 -9.80 -2.39
N GLN A 17 -17.69 -9.56 -2.22
CA GLN A 17 -16.65 -10.40 -2.81
C GLN A 17 -16.09 -11.40 -1.82
N SER A 18 -16.49 -11.31 -0.57
CA SER A 18 -15.97 -12.17 0.49
C SER A 18 -16.86 -13.41 0.65
N GLU A 19 -16.24 -14.50 1.13
CA GLU A 19 -16.93 -15.74 1.42
C GLU A 19 -16.32 -16.34 2.68
N PRO A 20 -16.76 -15.88 3.87
CA PRO A 20 -16.19 -16.34 5.14
C PRO A 20 -16.27 -17.85 5.35
N ARG A 21 -17.29 -18.52 4.81
CA ARG A 21 -17.41 -19.99 4.92
C ARG A 21 -16.28 -20.69 4.21
N GLU A 22 -15.67 -20.05 3.21
CA GLU A 22 -14.55 -20.59 2.47
C GLU A 22 -13.25 -19.92 2.90
N ARG A 23 -13.27 -19.20 4.02
CA ARG A 23 -12.11 -18.45 4.52
C ARG A 23 -11.56 -17.50 3.48
N ARG A 24 -12.47 -16.76 2.86
CA ARG A 24 -12.10 -15.76 1.86
C ARG A 24 -12.60 -14.39 2.32
N TYR A 25 -11.67 -13.54 2.69
CA TYR A 25 -11.94 -12.19 3.17
C TYR A 25 -11.27 -11.21 2.23
N VAL A 26 -12.08 -10.41 1.53
CA VAL A 26 -11.59 -9.52 0.47
C VAL A 26 -11.64 -8.09 0.96
N PHE A 27 -10.55 -7.38 0.77
CA PHE A 27 -10.41 -5.99 1.19
C PHE A 27 -9.94 -5.15 0.02
N SER A 28 -10.35 -3.89 0.01
CA SER A 28 -9.71 -2.89 -0.83
C SER A 28 -8.88 -1.98 0.05
N TYR A 29 -7.83 -1.42 -0.53
CA TYR A 29 -7.08 -0.37 0.11
C TYR A 29 -6.82 0.72 -0.91
N THR A 30 -6.93 1.97 -0.45
CA THR A 30 -6.71 3.14 -1.27
C THR A 30 -5.53 3.89 -0.70
N ILE A 31 -4.54 4.11 -1.53
CA ILE A 31 -3.31 4.76 -1.14
C ILE A 31 -3.24 6.14 -1.79
N THR A 32 -2.90 7.15 -0.99
CA THR A 32 -2.57 8.47 -1.51
C THR A 32 -1.09 8.70 -1.23
N ILE A 33 -0.33 8.92 -2.28
CA ILE A 33 1.10 9.20 -2.22
C ILE A 33 1.28 10.67 -2.56
N ARG A 34 1.93 11.41 -1.67
CA ARG A 34 2.12 12.85 -1.88
C ARG A 34 3.57 13.24 -1.72
N ASN A 35 4.07 14.02 -2.67
CA ASN A 35 5.43 14.54 -2.56
C ASN A 35 5.40 15.82 -1.73
N GLU A 36 5.89 15.73 -0.50
CA GLU A 36 6.00 16.85 0.42
C GLU A 36 7.42 17.38 0.50
N GLY A 37 8.30 16.86 -0.33
CA GLY A 37 9.67 17.33 -0.42
C GLY A 37 9.81 18.48 -1.41
N ASP A 38 11.06 18.80 -1.74
CA ASP A 38 11.37 19.89 -2.67
C ASP A 38 11.99 19.40 -3.97
N ILE A 39 12.07 18.08 -4.17
CA ILE A 39 12.62 17.46 -5.37
C ILE A 39 11.56 16.57 -6.01
N PRO A 40 11.36 16.64 -7.33
CA PRO A 40 10.49 15.68 -8.01
C PRO A 40 11.03 14.26 -7.86
N ALA A 41 10.14 13.29 -7.79
CA ALA A 41 10.53 11.89 -7.65
C ALA A 41 9.56 10.98 -8.42
N ARG A 42 10.11 9.86 -8.90
CA ARG A 42 9.32 8.86 -9.61
C ARG A 42 9.28 7.56 -8.80
N LEU A 43 8.10 7.00 -8.70
CA LEU A 43 7.90 5.68 -8.08
C LEU A 43 8.26 4.63 -9.11
N LEU A 44 9.17 3.73 -8.78
CA LEU A 44 9.64 2.68 -9.68
C LEU A 44 9.02 1.32 -9.36
N THR A 45 9.10 0.90 -8.10
CA THR A 45 8.65 -0.43 -7.69
C THR A 45 7.93 -0.37 -6.36
N ARG A 46 7.24 -1.47 -6.03
CA ARG A 46 6.55 -1.62 -4.75
C ARG A 46 6.95 -2.91 -4.08
N HIS A 47 6.91 -2.90 -2.76
CA HIS A 47 7.14 -4.09 -1.95
C HIS A 47 6.08 -4.13 -0.84
N TRP A 48 5.34 -5.21 -0.75
CA TRP A 48 4.31 -5.41 0.26
C TRP A 48 4.62 -6.62 1.11
N VAL A 49 4.32 -6.52 2.39
CA VAL A 49 4.34 -7.64 3.33
C VAL A 49 2.94 -7.70 3.93
N ILE A 50 2.26 -8.82 3.73
CA ILE A 50 0.88 -9.03 4.16
C ILE A 50 0.88 -10.17 5.18
N THR A 51 0.38 -9.90 6.39
CA THR A 51 0.36 -10.88 7.46
C THR A 51 -1.08 -11.13 7.88
N ASP A 52 -1.50 -12.40 7.93
CA ASP A 52 -2.85 -12.73 8.40
C ASP A 52 -2.84 -13.05 9.90
N ALA A 53 -4.02 -13.34 10.45
CA ALA A 53 -4.16 -13.58 11.89
C ALA A 53 -3.53 -14.89 12.35
N ASN A 54 -3.22 -15.80 11.42
CA ASN A 54 -2.53 -17.05 11.72
C ASN A 54 -1.01 -16.93 11.64
N GLY A 55 -0.52 -15.72 11.35
CA GLY A 55 0.92 -15.49 11.22
C GLY A 55 1.49 -15.83 9.85
N ARG A 56 0.61 -16.16 8.89
CA ARG A 56 1.07 -16.41 7.53
C ARG A 56 1.48 -15.10 6.88
N VAL A 57 2.65 -15.09 6.26
CA VAL A 57 3.22 -13.90 5.65
C VAL A 57 3.33 -14.10 4.14
N GLN A 58 2.85 -13.12 3.40
CA GLN A 58 3.01 -13.07 1.93
C GLN A 58 3.81 -11.83 1.59
N GLU A 59 4.75 -11.97 0.67
CA GLU A 59 5.48 -10.82 0.14
C GLU A 59 5.14 -10.66 -1.34
N VAL A 60 4.93 -9.41 -1.74
CA VAL A 60 4.64 -9.07 -3.14
C VAL A 60 5.59 -7.98 -3.57
N ARG A 61 6.28 -8.20 -4.69
CA ARG A 61 7.15 -7.20 -5.29
C ARG A 61 6.71 -7.01 -6.74
N GLY A 62 6.76 -5.78 -7.21
CA GLY A 62 6.39 -5.52 -8.60
C GLY A 62 6.75 -4.12 -9.03
N ASP A 63 6.65 -3.88 -10.31
CA ASP A 63 6.92 -2.57 -10.88
C ASP A 63 5.70 -1.67 -10.76
N GLY A 64 5.93 -0.43 -10.35
CA GLY A 64 4.89 0.59 -10.32
C GLY A 64 3.72 0.28 -9.41
N VAL A 65 2.63 0.98 -9.62
CA VAL A 65 1.36 0.79 -8.93
C VAL A 65 0.24 0.88 -9.98
N VAL A 66 -0.63 -0.13 -10.01
CA VAL A 66 -1.74 -0.26 -10.97
C VAL A 66 -1.30 0.07 -12.42
N GLY A 67 -0.13 -0.44 -12.81
CA GLY A 67 0.39 -0.27 -14.17
C GLY A 67 1.08 1.05 -14.45
N GLU A 68 1.35 1.86 -13.43
CA GLU A 68 1.97 3.16 -13.62
C GLU A 68 3.17 3.38 -12.72
N GLN A 69 4.09 4.20 -13.20
CA GLN A 69 5.24 4.66 -12.41
C GLN A 69 5.12 6.19 -12.28
N PRO A 70 4.29 6.66 -11.36
CA PRO A 70 3.97 8.08 -11.30
C PRO A 70 5.19 8.95 -10.99
N TYR A 71 5.28 10.06 -11.70
CA TYR A 71 6.29 11.08 -11.48
C TYR A 71 5.62 12.24 -10.74
N LEU A 72 6.10 12.53 -9.54
CA LEU A 72 5.47 13.51 -8.67
C LEU A 72 6.39 14.69 -8.43
N LYS A 73 5.94 15.86 -8.86
CA LYS A 73 6.62 17.12 -8.52
C LYS A 73 6.22 17.51 -7.08
N PRO A 74 7.00 18.37 -6.43
CA PRO A 74 6.64 18.86 -5.11
C PRO A 74 5.19 19.36 -5.07
N GLY A 75 4.43 18.89 -4.08
CA GLY A 75 3.02 19.23 -3.92
C GLY A 75 2.05 18.34 -4.68
N GLN A 76 2.54 17.49 -5.58
CA GLN A 76 1.67 16.60 -6.34
C GLN A 76 1.46 15.29 -5.61
N GLY A 77 0.33 14.65 -5.91
CA GLY A 77 -0.01 13.36 -5.34
C GLY A 77 -0.54 12.40 -6.39
N PHE A 78 -0.56 11.12 -6.02
CA PHE A 78 -1.12 10.06 -6.84
C PHE A 78 -1.97 9.18 -5.93
N ARG A 79 -3.18 8.86 -6.37
CA ARG A 79 -4.10 8.04 -5.58
C ARG A 79 -4.51 6.83 -6.41
N TYR A 80 -4.47 5.66 -5.77
CA TYR A 80 -4.89 4.43 -6.43
C TYR A 80 -5.53 3.49 -5.43
N SER A 81 -6.31 2.55 -5.93
CA SER A 81 -6.92 1.49 -5.11
C SER A 81 -6.51 0.14 -5.65
N SER A 82 -6.38 -0.81 -4.75
CA SER A 82 -6.09 -2.18 -5.09
C SER A 82 -6.74 -3.09 -4.06
N GLY A 83 -6.55 -4.38 -4.18
CA GLY A 83 -7.22 -5.34 -3.30
C GLY A 83 -6.27 -6.33 -2.67
N ALA A 84 -6.71 -6.93 -1.57
CA ALA A 84 -6.02 -8.00 -0.90
C ALA A 84 -7.03 -9.04 -0.46
N VAL A 85 -6.62 -10.31 -0.49
CA VAL A 85 -7.46 -11.42 -0.05
C VAL A 85 -6.73 -12.12 1.08
N LEU A 86 -7.43 -12.29 2.21
CA LEU A 86 -6.90 -13.00 3.37
C LEU A 86 -7.74 -14.24 3.63
N GLU A 87 -7.16 -15.22 4.31
CA GLU A 87 -7.87 -16.39 4.79
C GLU A 87 -8.40 -16.20 6.21
N THR A 88 -8.14 -15.06 6.82
CA THR A 88 -8.61 -14.72 8.15
C THR A 88 -9.32 -13.37 8.11
N PRO A 89 -10.24 -13.12 9.06
CA PRO A 89 -11.02 -11.88 9.05
C PRO A 89 -10.23 -10.63 9.42
N VAL A 90 -8.99 -10.80 9.89
CA VAL A 90 -8.14 -9.69 10.31
C VAL A 90 -6.73 -9.95 9.81
N GLY A 91 -6.03 -8.90 9.41
CA GLY A 91 -4.63 -8.98 9.05
C GLY A 91 -4.01 -7.61 9.02
N ALA A 92 -2.77 -7.54 8.56
CA ALA A 92 -2.04 -6.29 8.48
C ALA A 92 -1.21 -6.25 7.20
N MET A 93 -1.00 -5.06 6.70
CA MET A 93 -0.14 -4.82 5.54
C MET A 93 0.86 -3.73 5.88
N GLN A 94 2.05 -3.86 5.34
CA GLN A 94 3.07 -2.83 5.41
C GLN A 94 3.99 -3.00 4.20
N GLY A 95 4.79 -2.00 3.93
CA GLY A 95 5.68 -2.12 2.80
C GLY A 95 6.41 -0.82 2.50
N SER A 96 6.84 -0.71 1.26
CA SER A 96 7.58 0.46 0.79
C SER A 96 7.46 0.61 -0.71
N TYR A 97 7.67 1.82 -1.17
CA TYR A 97 7.87 2.12 -2.58
C TYR A 97 9.33 2.47 -2.79
N GLN A 98 9.92 1.95 -3.86
CA GLN A 98 11.27 2.30 -4.25
C GLN A 98 11.17 3.43 -5.25
N MET A 99 11.79 4.55 -4.93
CA MET A 99 11.66 5.79 -5.70
C MET A 99 13.02 6.33 -6.11
N VAL A 100 13.01 7.19 -7.12
CA VAL A 100 14.20 7.91 -7.55
C VAL A 100 13.86 9.39 -7.69
N GLY A 101 14.68 10.24 -7.07
CA GLY A 101 14.53 11.68 -7.21
C GLY A 101 15.21 12.18 -8.47
N ASP A 102 14.85 13.40 -8.87
CA ASP A 102 15.48 14.04 -10.04
C ASP A 102 16.98 14.24 -9.85
N ASP A 103 17.46 14.20 -8.60
CA ASP A 103 18.90 14.28 -8.30
C ASP A 103 19.60 12.93 -8.49
N GLY A 104 18.90 11.91 -8.96
CA GLY A 104 19.43 10.57 -9.16
C GLY A 104 19.51 9.71 -7.91
N ARG A 105 19.13 10.24 -6.75
CA ARG A 105 19.15 9.49 -5.50
C ARG A 105 17.98 8.52 -5.45
N GLN A 106 18.28 7.26 -5.15
CA GLN A 106 17.27 6.24 -4.92
C GLN A 106 16.96 6.17 -3.43
N PHE A 107 15.69 5.98 -3.09
CA PHE A 107 15.27 5.91 -1.70
C PHE A 107 13.98 5.11 -1.58
N ASP A 108 13.71 4.63 -0.37
CA ASP A 108 12.47 3.94 -0.07
C ASP A 108 11.50 4.90 0.63
N ALA A 109 10.26 4.90 0.17
CA ALA A 109 9.19 5.62 0.84
C ALA A 109 8.40 4.57 1.62
N ALA A 110 8.42 4.66 2.95
CA ALA A 110 7.75 3.69 3.79
C ALA A 110 6.24 3.81 3.69
N ILE A 111 5.57 2.67 3.63
CA ILE A 111 4.12 2.58 3.77
C ILE A 111 3.87 2.17 5.21
N PRO A 112 3.27 3.03 6.05
CA PRO A 112 3.02 2.68 7.44
C PRO A 112 2.15 1.42 7.53
N ALA A 113 2.40 0.59 8.52
CA ALA A 113 1.59 -0.59 8.73
C ALA A 113 0.13 -0.19 8.95
N PHE A 114 -0.79 -0.92 8.33
CA PHE A 114 -2.21 -0.67 8.52
C PHE A 114 -2.94 -2.01 8.61
N ARG A 115 -4.11 -1.92 9.20
CA ARG A 115 -4.91 -3.09 9.51
C ARG A 115 -5.98 -3.32 8.46
N LEU A 116 -6.22 -4.60 8.18
CA LEU A 116 -7.38 -5.06 7.42
C LEU A 116 -8.27 -5.81 8.40
N ALA A 117 -9.53 -5.40 8.53
CA ALA A 117 -10.43 -6.05 9.48
C ALA A 117 -11.86 -6.08 8.95
N MET A 118 -12.46 -7.26 8.99
CA MET A 118 -13.89 -7.39 8.73
C MET A 118 -14.64 -6.61 9.81
N PRO A 119 -15.70 -5.85 9.47
CA PRO A 119 -16.45 -5.09 10.47
C PRO A 119 -16.95 -5.97 11.62
N GLY A 120 -16.89 -5.42 12.83
CA GLY A 120 -17.33 -6.14 14.01
C GLY A 120 -16.27 -6.99 14.69
N MET A 121 -15.08 -7.08 14.13
CA MET A 121 -13.98 -7.80 14.75
C MET A 121 -13.32 -6.93 15.80
N LEU A 122 -13.26 -7.44 17.02
CA LEU A 122 -12.61 -6.78 18.15
C LEU A 122 -11.19 -7.25 18.32
N HIS A 123 -10.38 -6.37 18.85
CA HIS A 123 -8.96 -6.68 18.97
C HIS A 123 -8.24 -5.72 19.89
#